data_4debc513d61c0d08f10a9e7d2ba9a51c
#
_entry.id   4debc513d61c0d08f10a9e7d2ba9a51c
#
_cell.length_a   1.000
_cell.length_b   1.000
_cell.length_c   1.000
_cell.angle_alpha   90.00
_cell.angle_beta   90.00
_cell.angle_gamma   90.00
#
_symmetry.space_group_name_H-M   'P 1'
#
loop_
_entity.id
_entity.type
_entity.pdbx_description
1 polymer ?
#
loop_
_entity_poly.entity_id
_entity_poly.type
_entity_poly.pdbx_seq_one_letter_code
_entity_poly.pdbx_strand_id
1 'polypeptide(L)'
;MTIQYDIEAQRQIGEIFKYGKKKFGILTALRFKEGIRKKISMLKDNPLTGSIEWELTDEEHEYRFLLVKPYKIIYSVKGDIIRIHLFWHTHRDPNILRNYPIGVCEDVAPYGKE
;
A
#
# COMPACT_ATOMS: atom_id res chain seq x y z
N MET A 1 11.33 12.22 -4.73
CA MET A 1 11.24 10.86 -4.20
C MET A 1 10.60 9.93 -5.23
N THR A 2 11.00 8.69 -5.20
CA THR A 2 10.48 7.67 -6.11
C THR A 2 9.55 6.74 -5.35
N ILE A 3 8.41 6.41 -5.97
CA ILE A 3 7.48 5.45 -5.38
C ILE A 3 7.61 4.15 -6.14
N GLN A 4 7.83 3.06 -5.40
CA GLN A 4 7.91 1.72 -5.94
C GLN A 4 6.91 0.83 -5.24
N TYR A 5 6.38 -0.14 -5.97
CA TYR A 5 5.39 -1.07 -5.42
C TYR A 5 6.00 -2.46 -5.38
N ASP A 6 5.87 -3.12 -4.25
CA ASP A 6 6.21 -4.55 -4.17
C ASP A 6 5.27 -5.32 -5.10
N ILE A 7 5.75 -6.45 -5.57
CA ILE A 7 4.97 -7.29 -6.47
C ILE A 7 3.63 -7.67 -5.82
N GLU A 8 3.67 -7.97 -4.54
CA GLU A 8 2.44 -8.32 -3.82
C GLU A 8 1.44 -7.13 -3.81
N ALA A 9 1.93 -5.91 -3.62
CA ALA A 9 1.06 -4.74 -3.66
C ALA A 9 0.44 -4.56 -5.05
N GLN A 10 1.21 -4.78 -6.09
CA GLN A 10 0.71 -4.70 -7.46
C GLN A 10 -0.40 -5.73 -7.70
N ARG A 11 -0.16 -6.95 -7.24
CA ARG A 11 -1.15 -8.01 -7.36
C ARG A 11 -2.43 -7.65 -6.62
N GLN A 12 -2.28 -7.13 -5.41
CA GLN A 12 -3.42 -6.80 -4.58
C GLN A 12 -4.27 -5.68 -5.17
N ILE A 13 -3.63 -4.64 -5.71
CA ILE A 13 -4.41 -3.53 -6.27
C ILE A 13 -5.20 -3.98 -7.49
N GLY A 14 -4.64 -4.91 -8.27
CA GLY A 14 -5.35 -5.49 -9.37
C GLY A 14 -6.57 -6.27 -8.93
N GLU A 15 -6.44 -7.04 -7.85
CA GLU A 15 -7.56 -7.80 -7.32
C GLU A 15 -8.62 -6.91 -6.69
N ILE A 16 -8.19 -5.86 -6.00
CA ILE A 16 -9.12 -4.89 -5.42
C ILE A 16 -9.94 -4.24 -6.52
N PHE A 17 -9.29 -3.85 -7.60
CA PHE A 17 -10.00 -3.24 -8.73
C PHE A 17 -10.97 -4.22 -9.37
N LYS A 18 -10.54 -5.45 -9.59
CA LYS A 18 -11.38 -6.48 -10.19
C LYS A 18 -12.62 -6.76 -9.36
N TYR A 19 -12.43 -6.89 -8.05
CA TYR A 19 -13.54 -7.11 -7.13
C TYR A 19 -14.50 -5.92 -7.14
N GLY A 20 -13.96 -4.72 -7.06
CA GLY A 20 -14.77 -3.50 -7.04
C GLY A 20 -15.57 -3.32 -8.31
N LYS A 21 -14.95 -3.64 -9.46
CA LYS A 21 -15.63 -3.55 -10.75
C LYS A 21 -16.82 -4.52 -10.79
N LYS A 22 -16.63 -5.72 -10.30
CA LYS A 22 -17.67 -6.73 -10.31
C LYS A 22 -18.81 -6.37 -9.36
N LYS A 23 -18.48 -5.84 -8.19
CA LYS A 23 -19.48 -5.60 -7.15
C LYS A 23 -20.15 -4.23 -7.27
N PHE A 24 -19.41 -3.20 -7.66
CA PHE A 24 -19.90 -1.83 -7.63
C PHE A 24 -19.92 -1.15 -9.00
N GLY A 25 -19.43 -1.81 -10.04
CA GLY A 25 -19.37 -1.25 -11.38
C GLY A 25 -18.04 -0.57 -11.67
N ILE A 26 -17.80 -0.39 -12.97
CA ILE A 26 -16.49 0.09 -13.44
C ILE A 26 -16.18 1.52 -12.97
N LEU A 27 -17.17 2.40 -12.98
CA LEU A 27 -16.92 3.80 -12.60
C LEU A 27 -16.54 3.92 -11.14
N THR A 28 -17.23 3.20 -10.26
CA THR A 28 -16.92 3.21 -8.84
C THR A 28 -15.54 2.64 -8.59
N ALA A 29 -15.20 1.54 -9.28
CA ALA A 29 -13.89 0.93 -9.14
C ALA A 29 -12.77 1.86 -9.60
N LEU A 30 -12.98 2.57 -10.72
CA LEU A 30 -12.00 3.52 -11.21
C LEU A 30 -11.80 4.69 -10.25
N ARG A 31 -12.88 5.18 -9.66
CA ARG A 31 -12.79 6.26 -8.68
C ARG A 31 -12.00 5.82 -7.45
N PHE A 32 -12.24 4.60 -7.00
CA PHE A 32 -11.52 4.08 -5.84
C PHE A 32 -10.04 3.93 -6.15
N LYS A 33 -9.72 3.37 -7.31
CA LYS A 33 -8.34 3.21 -7.72
C LYS A 33 -7.63 4.56 -7.82
N GLU A 34 -8.30 5.55 -8.39
CA GLU A 34 -7.74 6.88 -8.50
C GLU A 34 -7.53 7.52 -7.14
N GLY A 35 -8.46 7.29 -6.21
CA GLY A 35 -8.32 7.78 -4.84
C GLY A 35 -7.10 7.21 -4.15
N ILE A 36 -6.85 5.92 -4.34
CA ILE A 36 -5.65 5.27 -3.81
C ILE A 36 -4.40 5.90 -4.43
N ARG A 37 -4.39 6.07 -5.74
CA ARG A 37 -3.24 6.63 -6.43
C ARG A 37 -2.91 8.04 -5.95
N LYS A 38 -3.94 8.86 -5.79
CA LYS A 38 -3.75 10.23 -5.31
C LYS A 38 -3.20 10.24 -3.89
N LYS A 39 -3.73 9.39 -3.03
CA LYS A 39 -3.28 9.32 -1.66
C LYS A 39 -1.81 8.94 -1.58
N ILE A 40 -1.41 7.94 -2.35
CA ILE A 40 -0.03 7.51 -2.39
C ILE A 40 0.87 8.60 -2.98
N SER A 41 0.39 9.28 -4.02
CA SER A 41 1.15 10.34 -4.65
C SER A 41 1.51 11.47 -3.68
N MET A 42 0.64 11.73 -2.71
CA MET A 42 0.91 12.76 -1.71
C MET A 42 2.12 12.45 -0.84
N LEU A 43 2.52 11.20 -0.78
CA LEU A 43 3.71 10.80 -0.02
C LEU A 43 4.99 11.40 -0.59
N LYS A 44 5.00 11.76 -1.86
CA LYS A 44 6.17 12.39 -2.45
C LYS A 44 6.50 13.72 -1.79
N ASP A 45 5.46 14.44 -1.37
CA ASP A 45 5.64 15.74 -0.73
C ASP A 45 5.83 15.61 0.77
N ASN A 46 5.26 14.57 1.37
CA ASN A 46 5.35 14.37 2.81
C ASN A 46 5.37 12.88 3.13
N PRO A 47 6.53 12.24 3.01
CA PRO A 47 6.62 10.78 3.13
C PRO A 47 6.30 10.25 4.53
N LEU A 48 6.39 11.08 5.55
CA LEU A 48 6.14 10.64 6.92
C LEU A 48 4.72 10.96 7.39
N THR A 49 3.82 11.28 6.48
CA THR A 49 2.47 11.64 6.84
C THR A 49 1.62 10.47 7.36
N GLY A 50 1.99 9.24 7.02
CA GLY A 50 1.27 8.06 7.49
C GLY A 50 1.54 7.77 8.95
N SER A 51 0.61 7.05 9.56
CA SER A 51 0.78 6.61 10.96
C SER A 51 1.72 5.40 11.00
N ILE A 52 2.41 5.26 12.13
CA ILE A 52 3.31 4.12 12.29
C ILE A 52 2.50 2.83 12.40
N GLU A 53 2.89 1.81 11.67
CA GLU A 53 2.26 0.49 11.75
C GLU A 53 3.02 -0.34 12.78
N TRP A 54 2.51 -0.33 14.01
CA TRP A 54 3.21 -0.98 15.11
C TRP A 54 3.25 -2.50 15.01
N GLU A 55 2.36 -3.11 14.25
CA GLU A 55 2.39 -4.56 14.07
C GLU A 55 3.60 -5.02 13.27
N LEU A 56 4.23 -4.12 12.53
CA LEU A 56 5.37 -4.46 11.67
C LEU A 56 6.64 -3.74 12.06
N THR A 57 6.54 -2.64 12.78
CA THR A 57 7.69 -1.79 13.10
C THR A 57 8.50 -2.37 14.25
N ASP A 58 9.82 -2.38 14.07
CA ASP A 58 10.75 -2.77 15.11
C ASP A 58 11.89 -1.76 15.18
N GLU A 59 12.98 -2.10 15.89
CA GLU A 59 14.09 -1.17 16.06
C GLU A 59 14.84 -0.88 14.76
N GLU A 60 14.77 -1.79 13.80
CA GLU A 60 15.53 -1.66 12.58
C GLU A 60 14.68 -1.21 11.41
N HIS A 61 13.38 -1.45 11.46
CA HIS A 61 12.48 -1.22 10.32
C HIS A 61 11.24 -0.48 10.78
N GLU A 62 11.00 0.67 10.17
CA GLU A 62 9.80 1.44 10.44
C GLU A 62 8.85 1.33 9.26
N TYR A 63 7.63 0.92 9.57
CA TYR A 63 6.57 0.83 8.58
C TYR A 63 5.46 1.80 8.95
N ARG A 64 4.86 2.40 7.95
CA ARG A 64 3.76 3.33 8.13
C ARG A 64 2.58 2.91 7.28
N PHE A 65 1.42 3.49 7.54
CA PHE A 65 0.26 3.21 6.72
C PHE A 65 -0.54 4.46 6.47
N LEU A 66 -1.19 4.48 5.31
CA LEU A 66 -2.25 5.42 4.97
C LEU A 66 -3.56 4.66 5.03
N LEU A 67 -4.62 5.36 5.41
CA LEU A 67 -5.94 4.74 5.47
C LEU A 67 -6.77 5.19 4.28
N VAL A 68 -7.17 4.23 3.46
CA VAL A 68 -8.14 4.44 2.39
C VAL A 68 -9.17 3.34 2.57
N LYS A 69 -10.18 3.61 3.36
CA LYS A 69 -11.14 2.59 3.80
C LYS A 69 -11.68 1.78 2.65
N PRO A 70 -11.73 0.47 2.78
CA PRO A 70 -11.46 -0.30 4.00
C PRO A 70 -10.02 -0.82 4.10
N TYR A 71 -9.05 -0.18 3.46
CA TYR A 71 -7.68 -0.67 3.40
C TYR A 71 -6.70 0.23 4.10
N LYS A 72 -5.69 -0.39 4.71
CA LYS A 72 -4.45 0.27 5.09
C LYS A 72 -3.47 0.07 3.94
N ILE A 73 -2.81 1.13 3.55
CA ILE A 73 -1.75 1.06 2.54
C ILE A 73 -0.44 1.10 3.30
N ILE A 74 0.23 -0.04 3.41
CA ILE A 74 1.43 -0.16 4.23
C ILE A 74 2.65 0.16 3.39
N TYR A 75 3.48 1.09 3.88
CA TYR A 75 4.64 1.53 3.14
C TYR A 75 5.82 1.78 4.08
N SER A 76 7.00 1.91 3.49
CA SER A 76 8.18 2.35 4.21
C SER A 76 8.94 3.36 3.38
N VAL A 77 9.82 4.11 4.04
CA VAL A 77 10.64 5.11 3.38
C VAL A 77 12.09 4.76 3.67
N LYS A 78 12.89 4.69 2.62
CA LYS A 78 14.30 4.43 2.77
C LYS A 78 15.05 5.32 1.78
N GLY A 79 15.79 6.28 2.30
CA GLY A 79 16.46 7.26 1.47
C GLY A 79 15.44 8.02 0.65
N ASP A 80 15.58 7.96 -0.65
CA ASP A 80 14.72 8.70 -1.57
C ASP A 80 13.62 7.83 -2.17
N ILE A 81 13.41 6.65 -1.62
CA ILE A 81 12.46 5.68 -2.14
C ILE A 81 11.34 5.44 -1.14
N ILE A 82 10.11 5.56 -1.61
CA ILE A 82 8.91 5.18 -0.87
C ILE A 82 8.46 3.85 -1.46
N ARG A 83 8.38 2.84 -0.61
CA ARG A 83 8.06 1.50 -1.07
C ARG A 83 6.71 1.08 -0.53
N ILE A 84 5.78 0.79 -1.43
CA ILE A 84 4.44 0.34 -1.07
C ILE A 84 4.47 -1.18 -0.98
N HIS A 85 4.22 -1.70 0.21
CA HIS A 85 4.36 -3.13 0.47
C HIS A 85 3.08 -3.91 0.33
N LEU A 86 2.00 -3.43 0.94
CA LEU A 86 0.77 -4.20 1.05
C LEU A 86 -0.45 -3.29 1.09
N PHE A 87 -1.56 -3.83 0.61
CA PHE A 87 -2.88 -3.29 0.89
C PHE A 87 -3.54 -4.25 1.87
N TRP A 88 -3.82 -3.77 3.06
CA TRP A 88 -4.33 -4.61 4.15
C TRP A 88 -5.75 -4.23 4.49
N HIS A 89 -6.69 -5.18 4.37
CA HIS A 89 -8.07 -4.91 4.72
C HIS A 89 -8.18 -4.74 6.23
N THR A 90 -8.82 -3.66 6.68
CA THR A 90 -8.83 -3.31 8.10
C THR A 90 -9.55 -4.34 8.99
N HIS A 91 -10.41 -5.16 8.41
CA HIS A 91 -11.11 -6.21 9.16
C HIS A 91 -10.30 -7.49 9.27
N ARG A 92 -9.18 -7.57 8.58
CA ARG A 92 -8.32 -8.74 8.66
C ARG A 92 -7.56 -8.73 9.98
N ASP A 93 -7.38 -9.91 10.56
CA ASP A 93 -6.71 -10.06 11.85
C ASP A 93 -5.32 -9.43 11.86
N PRO A 94 -5.07 -8.42 12.73
CA PRO A 94 -3.75 -7.79 12.77
C PRO A 94 -2.63 -8.74 13.22
N ASN A 95 -2.96 -9.82 13.90
CA ASN A 95 -1.94 -10.81 14.29
C ASN A 95 -1.36 -11.51 13.06
N ILE A 96 -2.14 -11.64 12.01
CA ILE A 96 -1.64 -12.20 10.75
C ILE A 96 -0.66 -11.22 10.11
N LEU A 97 -0.93 -9.93 10.21
CA LEU A 97 -0.04 -8.93 9.67
C LEU A 97 1.33 -8.98 10.32
N ARG A 98 1.38 -9.21 11.63
CA ARG A 98 2.64 -9.24 12.37
C ARG A 98 3.63 -10.24 11.79
N ASN A 99 3.14 -11.35 11.27
CA ASN A 99 3.98 -12.41 10.73
C ASN A 99 3.99 -12.45 9.21
N TYR A 100 3.43 -11.43 8.57
CA TYR A 100 3.36 -11.40 7.12
C TYR A 100 4.76 -11.18 6.54
N PRO A 101 5.14 -11.90 5.48
CA PRO A 101 6.48 -11.79 4.90
C PRO A 101 6.63 -10.50 4.10
N ILE A 102 6.76 -9.40 4.80
CA ILE A 102 6.88 -8.10 4.17
C ILE A 102 8.36 -7.77 3.97
N GLY A 103 8.66 -7.12 2.86
CA GLY A 103 10.03 -6.69 2.59
C GLY A 103 10.97 -7.79 2.17
N VAL A 104 10.49 -9.03 2.05
CA VAL A 104 11.35 -10.13 1.60
C VAL A 104 11.44 -10.22 0.09
N CYS A 105 10.49 -9.64 -0.60
CA CYS A 105 10.53 -9.59 -2.05
C CYS A 105 11.40 -8.43 -2.46
N GLU A 106 12.48 -8.73 -3.16
CA GLU A 106 13.43 -7.69 -3.53
C GLU A 106 13.19 -7.11 -4.89
N ASP A 107 12.38 -7.79 -5.68
CA ASP A 107 12.06 -7.31 -7.01
C ASP A 107 10.95 -6.28 -6.91
N VAL A 108 11.30 -5.06 -7.25
CA VAL A 108 10.37 -3.94 -7.17
C VAL A 108 10.25 -3.33 -8.55
N ALA A 109 9.04 -3.04 -8.95
CA ALA A 109 8.81 -2.41 -10.24
C ALA A 109 8.04 -1.10 -10.06
N PRO A 110 8.30 -0.11 -10.92
CA PRO A 110 7.48 1.10 -10.90
C PRO A 110 6.04 0.72 -11.18
N TYR A 111 5.15 1.25 -10.36
CA TYR A 111 3.76 0.93 -10.49
C TYR A 111 3.17 1.57 -11.75
N GLY A 112 2.52 0.70 -12.55
CA GLY A 112 1.66 1.17 -13.64
C GLY A 112 2.32 2.06 -14.65
N LYS A 113 3.56 2.31 -14.49
CA LYS A 113 4.25 3.22 -15.39
C LYS A 113 3.50 4.51 -15.58
N GLU A 114 2.90 4.94 -14.51
CA GLU A 114 2.09 6.14 -14.60
C GLU A 114 2.87 7.34 -14.93
#